data_edaa8b53a93016ffc3a3268e3b6b305b
#
_entry.id   edaa8b53a93016ffc3a3268e3b6b305b
#
_cell.length_a   1.000
_cell.length_b   1.000
_cell.length_c   1.000
_cell.angle_alpha   90.00
_cell.angle_beta   90.00
_cell.angle_gamma   90.00
#
_symmetry.space_group_name_H-M   'P 1'
#
loop_
_entity.id
_entity.type
_entity.pdbx_description
1 polymer ?
#
loop_
_entity_poly.entity_id
_entity_poly.type
_entity_poly.pdbx_seq_one_letter_code
_entity_poly.pdbx_strand_id
1 'polypeptide(L)'
;MMRSCHLLIPKMADCFFVDGPGGTGKTFLYRALLAKVRSQNKIAVATATSGIDASIMPGGRTAHSRFKIPLTIESGGYCSFTKQSGTTTLLRTASLIIWDEVSMTKKQAVEALDNSMRNIMDRPDLSFGGKTVVFGGDFRQVLPVVRKGSRA
;
A
#
# COMPACT_ATOMS: atom_id res chain seq x y z
N MET A 1 3.10 9.62 14.77
CA MET A 1 3.61 9.38 13.43
C MET A 1 2.79 8.36 12.64
N MET A 2 2.52 7.21 13.20
CA MET A 2 1.69 6.21 12.55
C MET A 2 0.24 6.40 12.96
N ARG A 3 -0.64 6.44 11.98
CA ARG A 3 -2.05 6.73 12.22
C ARG A 3 -2.94 5.76 11.47
N SER A 4 -4.12 5.53 12.02
CA SER A 4 -5.12 4.73 11.33
C SER A 4 -5.65 5.45 10.11
N CYS A 5 -5.97 4.69 9.07
CA CYS A 5 -6.56 5.24 7.84
C CYS A 5 -8.05 5.51 7.96
N HIS A 6 -8.61 5.46 9.15
CA HIS A 6 -10.07 5.63 9.32
C HIS A 6 -10.61 6.91 8.72
N LEU A 7 -9.80 7.97 8.71
CA LEU A 7 -10.24 9.25 8.18
C LEU A 7 -10.32 9.27 6.66
N LEU A 8 -9.67 8.32 6.00
CA LEU A 8 -9.58 8.31 4.56
C LEU A 8 -10.44 7.25 3.89
N ILE A 9 -10.51 6.07 4.51
CA ILE A 9 -11.22 4.93 3.93
C ILE A 9 -12.15 4.35 5.00
N PRO A 10 -13.47 4.53 4.83
CA PRO A 10 -14.42 3.93 5.78
C PRO A 10 -14.38 2.40 5.73
N LYS A 11 -14.72 1.78 6.82
CA LYS A 11 -14.82 0.33 6.94
C LYS A 11 -13.55 -0.40 6.57
N MET A 12 -12.42 0.12 7.00
CA MET A 12 -11.19 -0.60 6.77
C MET A 12 -10.86 -1.50 7.94
N ALA A 13 -10.05 -2.53 7.66
CA ALA A 13 -9.63 -3.47 8.68
C ALA A 13 -8.41 -2.93 9.42
N ASP A 14 -7.21 -3.25 8.94
CA ASP A 14 -5.97 -2.84 9.59
C ASP A 14 -5.12 -2.03 8.61
N CYS A 15 -5.43 -0.76 8.50
CA CYS A 15 -4.77 0.13 7.56
C CYS A 15 -4.17 1.31 8.32
N PHE A 16 -2.91 1.62 8.05
CA PHE A 16 -2.18 2.65 8.78
C PHE A 16 -1.42 3.56 7.82
N PHE A 17 -1.25 4.80 8.23
CA PHE A 17 -0.37 5.73 7.54
C PHE A 17 0.84 6.07 8.39
N VAL A 18 2.01 6.10 7.74
CA VAL A 18 3.23 6.59 8.33
C VAL A 18 3.58 7.89 7.62
N ASP A 19 3.43 9.01 8.31
CA ASP A 19 3.62 10.33 7.73
C ASP A 19 4.98 10.88 8.14
N GLY A 20 5.67 11.51 7.21
CA GLY A 20 6.94 12.14 7.48
C GLY A 20 7.73 12.38 6.21
N PRO A 21 8.64 13.36 6.24
CA PRO A 21 9.48 13.63 5.08
C PRO A 21 10.42 12.47 4.79
N GLY A 22 10.85 12.37 3.54
CA GLY A 22 11.80 11.35 3.16
C GLY A 22 13.07 11.46 3.96
N GLY A 23 13.73 10.33 4.23
CA GLY A 23 14.98 10.33 4.96
C GLY A 23 14.84 10.40 6.47
N THR A 24 13.63 10.41 7.00
CA THR A 24 13.42 10.34 8.45
C THR A 24 13.29 8.88 8.86
N GLY A 25 12.80 8.61 10.04
CA GLY A 25 12.74 7.26 10.58
C GLY A 25 11.80 6.27 9.90
N LYS A 26 11.16 6.64 8.77
CA LYS A 26 10.21 5.74 8.10
C LYS A 26 10.87 4.43 7.65
N THR A 27 12.02 4.53 7.00
CA THR A 27 12.72 3.35 6.51
C THR A 27 13.08 2.40 7.66
N PHE A 28 13.52 2.97 8.76
CA PHE A 28 13.84 2.17 9.95
C PHE A 28 12.60 1.43 10.45
N LEU A 29 11.45 2.13 10.50
CA LEU A 29 10.21 1.53 10.92
C LEU A 29 9.80 0.39 9.99
N TYR A 30 9.90 0.59 8.67
CA TYR A 30 9.55 -0.45 7.71
C TYR A 30 10.43 -1.67 7.91
N ARG A 31 11.73 -1.47 8.07
CA ARG A 31 12.65 -2.58 8.28
C ARG A 31 12.33 -3.34 9.56
N ALA A 32 11.98 -2.62 10.61
CA ALA A 32 11.59 -3.26 11.87
C ALA A 32 10.33 -4.09 11.72
N LEU A 33 9.32 -3.55 11.03
CA LEU A 33 8.08 -4.27 10.79
C LEU A 33 8.31 -5.52 9.93
N LEU A 34 9.12 -5.39 8.87
CA LEU A 34 9.43 -6.52 8.00
C LEU A 34 10.16 -7.60 8.77
N ALA A 35 11.16 -7.21 9.56
CA ALA A 35 11.93 -8.17 10.34
C ALA A 35 11.04 -8.89 11.36
N LYS A 36 10.14 -8.16 12.00
CA LYS A 36 9.24 -8.74 13.00
C LYS A 36 8.33 -9.80 12.37
N VAL A 37 7.69 -9.44 11.26
CA VAL A 37 6.77 -10.35 10.59
C VAL A 37 7.50 -11.57 10.05
N ARG A 38 8.66 -11.34 9.42
CA ARG A 38 9.44 -12.44 8.83
C ARG A 38 10.05 -13.35 9.89
N SER A 39 10.37 -12.81 11.07
CA SER A 39 10.88 -13.64 12.17
C SER A 39 9.83 -14.60 12.70
N GLN A 40 8.57 -14.33 12.43
CA GLN A 40 7.46 -15.19 12.80
C GLN A 40 7.09 -16.18 11.70
N ASN A 41 7.94 -16.31 10.69
CA ASN A 41 7.72 -17.17 9.52
C ASN A 41 6.47 -16.77 8.73
N LYS A 42 6.15 -15.47 8.76
CA LYS A 42 5.04 -14.92 8.00
C LYS A 42 5.57 -14.10 6.82
N ILE A 43 4.72 -13.86 5.86
CA ILE A 43 5.11 -13.15 4.64
C ILE A 43 4.78 -11.68 4.77
N ALA A 44 5.76 -10.83 4.51
CA ALA A 44 5.59 -9.39 4.45
C ALA A 44 6.00 -8.92 3.06
N VAL A 45 5.13 -8.13 2.43
CA VAL A 45 5.35 -7.60 1.09
C VAL A 45 5.78 -6.14 1.21
N ALA A 46 6.96 -5.81 0.72
CA ALA A 46 7.51 -4.47 0.78
C ALA A 46 7.47 -3.84 -0.61
N THR A 47 6.79 -2.71 -0.74
CA THR A 47 6.70 -2.00 -2.01
C THR A 47 6.88 -0.50 -1.80
N ALA A 48 7.24 0.17 -2.89
CA ALA A 48 7.34 1.62 -2.91
C ALA A 48 6.96 2.10 -4.31
N THR A 49 6.60 3.37 -4.41
CA THR A 49 6.24 3.93 -5.71
C THR A 49 7.44 4.03 -6.63
N SER A 50 8.63 4.35 -6.10
CA SER A 50 9.85 4.42 -6.90
C SER A 50 10.75 3.22 -6.66
N GLY A 51 11.59 2.89 -7.67
CA GLY A 51 12.54 1.81 -7.53
C GLY A 51 13.61 2.09 -6.49
N ILE A 52 14.00 3.35 -6.34
CA ILE A 52 15.01 3.73 -5.36
C ILE A 52 14.51 3.45 -3.96
N ASP A 53 13.30 3.89 -3.65
CA ASP A 53 12.71 3.66 -2.33
C ASP A 53 12.48 2.18 -2.07
N ALA A 54 12.08 1.45 -3.10
CA ALA A 54 11.86 0.02 -2.98
C ALA A 54 13.16 -0.71 -2.63
N SER A 55 14.27 -0.28 -3.21
CA SER A 55 15.56 -0.94 -2.99
C SER A 55 16.09 -0.82 -1.56
N ILE A 56 15.59 0.16 -0.81
CA ILE A 56 16.02 0.37 0.58
C ILE A 56 15.41 -0.69 1.50
N MET A 57 14.29 -1.25 1.13
CA MET A 57 13.61 -2.26 1.96
C MET A 57 14.04 -3.67 1.53
N PRO A 58 14.34 -4.56 2.50
CA PRO A 58 14.70 -5.94 2.16
C PRO A 58 13.60 -6.63 1.35
N GLY A 59 13.96 -7.10 0.16
CA GLY A 59 13.00 -7.75 -0.73
C GLY A 59 12.01 -6.81 -1.37
N GLY A 60 12.26 -5.50 -1.35
CA GLY A 60 11.34 -4.50 -1.86
C GLY A 60 11.27 -4.47 -3.37
N ARG A 61 10.11 -4.13 -3.89
CA ARG A 61 9.86 -3.93 -5.31
C ARG A 61 8.94 -2.73 -5.49
N THR A 62 8.91 -2.20 -6.72
CA THR A 62 7.93 -1.14 -6.99
C THR A 62 6.53 -1.71 -6.89
N ALA A 63 5.61 -0.87 -6.44
CA ALA A 63 4.23 -1.29 -6.29
C ALA A 63 3.62 -1.68 -7.64
N HIS A 64 3.94 -0.94 -8.70
CA HIS A 64 3.40 -1.24 -10.02
C HIS A 64 3.85 -2.61 -10.51
N SER A 65 5.10 -2.98 -10.23
CA SER A 65 5.62 -4.29 -10.62
C SER A 65 5.06 -5.41 -9.74
N ARG A 66 5.05 -5.19 -8.43
CA ARG A 66 4.62 -6.23 -7.49
C ARG A 66 3.14 -6.54 -7.60
N PHE A 67 2.31 -5.50 -7.75
CA PHE A 67 0.86 -5.66 -7.78
C PHE A 67 0.28 -5.70 -9.19
N LYS A 68 1.15 -5.64 -10.21
CA LYS A 68 0.69 -5.63 -11.60
C LYS A 68 -0.32 -4.53 -11.88
N ILE A 69 -0.01 -3.33 -11.44
CA ILE A 69 -0.86 -2.18 -11.65
C ILE A 69 -0.66 -1.68 -13.08
N PRO A 70 -1.73 -1.56 -13.89
CA PRO A 70 -1.57 -1.03 -15.25
C PRO A 70 -1.06 0.41 -15.25
N LEU A 71 -0.27 0.76 -16.26
CA LEU A 71 0.23 2.12 -16.40
C LEU A 71 -0.90 3.12 -16.62
N THR A 72 -1.91 2.71 -17.36
CA THR A 72 -3.12 3.50 -17.57
C THR A 72 -4.25 2.82 -16.85
N ILE A 73 -4.77 3.47 -15.80
CA ILE A 73 -5.81 2.87 -14.99
C ILE A 73 -6.93 3.88 -14.78
N GLU A 74 -8.16 3.41 -14.91
CA GLU A 74 -9.34 4.23 -14.73
C GLU A 74 -9.91 4.02 -13.35
N SER A 75 -10.76 4.96 -12.93
CA SER A 75 -11.47 4.84 -11.66
C SER A 75 -12.28 3.54 -11.64
N GLY A 76 -12.18 2.80 -10.56
CA GLY A 76 -12.87 1.52 -10.43
C GLY A 76 -12.16 0.35 -11.08
N GLY A 77 -10.94 0.57 -11.58
CA GLY A 77 -10.19 -0.49 -12.24
C GLY A 77 -9.61 -1.52 -11.29
N TYR A 78 -8.94 -2.50 -11.87
CA TYR A 78 -8.32 -3.61 -11.15
C TYR A 78 -6.87 -3.77 -11.58
N CYS A 79 -6.08 -4.43 -10.73
CA CYS A 79 -4.73 -4.86 -11.09
C CYS A 79 -4.81 -5.99 -12.12
N SER A 80 -3.70 -6.22 -12.82
CA SER A 80 -3.65 -7.17 -13.95
C SER A 80 -3.27 -8.58 -13.54
N PHE A 81 -3.63 -9.01 -12.32
CA PHE A 81 -3.41 -10.41 -11.94
C PHE A 81 -4.74 -11.14 -11.82
N THR A 82 -4.70 -12.45 -12.03
CA THR A 82 -5.89 -13.29 -11.95
C THR A 82 -5.92 -14.02 -10.61
N LYS A 83 -7.07 -14.66 -10.32
CA LYS A 83 -7.21 -15.40 -9.05
C LYS A 83 -6.26 -16.59 -8.96
N GLN A 84 -5.76 -17.08 -10.08
CA GLN A 84 -4.85 -18.23 -10.11
C GLN A 84 -3.37 -17.85 -10.20
N SER A 85 -3.04 -16.57 -10.24
CA SER A 85 -1.67 -16.14 -10.43
C SER A 85 -0.84 -16.29 -9.16
N GLY A 86 0.50 -16.26 -9.34
CA GLY A 86 1.40 -16.26 -8.19
C GLY A 86 1.26 -15.01 -7.34
N THR A 87 0.93 -13.88 -7.96
CA THR A 87 0.67 -12.64 -7.23
C THR A 87 -0.50 -12.81 -6.26
N THR A 88 -1.55 -13.47 -6.71
CA THR A 88 -2.71 -13.74 -5.85
C THR A 88 -2.31 -14.60 -4.66
N THR A 89 -1.55 -15.66 -4.90
CA THR A 89 -1.09 -16.54 -3.82
C THR A 89 -0.26 -15.75 -2.81
N LEU A 90 0.65 -14.91 -3.31
CA LEU A 90 1.48 -14.08 -2.44
C LEU A 90 0.62 -13.16 -1.57
N LEU A 91 -0.33 -12.46 -2.18
CA LEU A 91 -1.15 -11.50 -1.45
C LEU A 91 -2.10 -12.16 -0.46
N ARG A 92 -2.61 -13.36 -0.82
CA ARG A 92 -3.48 -14.09 0.11
C ARG A 92 -2.73 -14.56 1.34
N THR A 93 -1.48 -14.96 1.19
CA THR A 93 -0.69 -15.47 2.31
C THR A 93 0.04 -14.38 3.07
N ALA A 94 0.15 -13.18 2.52
CA ALA A 94 0.86 -12.09 3.18
C ALA A 94 0.14 -11.68 4.46
N SER A 95 0.94 -11.40 5.50
CA SER A 95 0.44 -10.88 6.76
C SER A 95 0.56 -9.38 6.84
N LEU A 96 1.43 -8.78 6.03
CA LEU A 96 1.70 -7.35 6.06
C LEU A 96 2.05 -6.89 4.65
N ILE A 97 1.51 -5.75 4.26
CA ILE A 97 1.86 -5.10 3.00
C ILE A 97 2.29 -3.68 3.33
N ILE A 98 3.47 -3.29 2.84
CA ILE A 98 3.98 -1.93 3.00
C ILE A 98 4.06 -1.27 1.63
N TRP A 99 3.54 -0.06 1.51
CA TRP A 99 3.63 0.72 0.27
C TRP A 99 4.12 2.11 0.63
N ASP A 100 5.42 2.34 0.42
CA ASP A 100 6.04 3.64 0.70
C ASP A 100 5.84 4.60 -0.47
N GLU A 101 5.85 5.89 -0.15
CA GLU A 101 5.67 6.98 -1.11
C GLU A 101 4.35 6.88 -1.86
N VAL A 102 3.30 6.44 -1.16
CA VAL A 102 1.98 6.31 -1.76
C VAL A 102 1.43 7.67 -2.17
N SER A 103 1.85 8.74 -1.50
CA SER A 103 1.42 10.10 -1.84
C SER A 103 1.87 10.54 -3.24
N MET A 104 2.88 9.86 -3.80
CA MET A 104 3.36 10.12 -5.15
C MET A 104 2.62 9.31 -6.21
N THR A 105 1.66 8.52 -5.81
CA THR A 105 0.94 7.59 -6.67
C THR A 105 -0.45 8.12 -6.97
N LYS A 106 -0.95 7.83 -8.15
CA LYS A 106 -2.32 8.20 -8.50
C LYS A 106 -3.31 7.44 -7.62
N LYS A 107 -4.38 8.13 -7.24
CA LYS A 107 -5.43 7.54 -6.43
C LYS A 107 -5.98 6.25 -7.05
N GLN A 108 -6.11 6.23 -8.38
CA GLN A 108 -6.65 5.08 -9.09
C GLN A 108 -5.80 3.83 -8.91
N ALA A 109 -4.48 3.99 -8.75
CA ALA A 109 -3.61 2.84 -8.55
C ALA A 109 -3.87 2.18 -7.19
N VAL A 110 -4.06 3.00 -6.16
CA VAL A 110 -4.38 2.49 -4.83
C VAL A 110 -5.75 1.83 -4.83
N GLU A 111 -6.71 2.45 -5.50
CA GLU A 111 -8.06 1.89 -5.63
C GLU A 111 -8.03 0.55 -6.36
N ALA A 112 -7.18 0.41 -7.38
CA ALA A 112 -7.08 -0.84 -8.11
C ALA A 112 -6.58 -1.97 -7.21
N LEU A 113 -5.61 -1.69 -6.37
CA LEU A 113 -5.13 -2.70 -5.42
C LEU A 113 -6.23 -3.06 -4.43
N ASP A 114 -6.94 -2.07 -3.90
CA ASP A 114 -8.03 -2.31 -2.98
C ASP A 114 -9.11 -3.19 -3.62
N ASN A 115 -9.55 -2.84 -4.82
CA ASN A 115 -10.58 -3.62 -5.53
C ASN A 115 -10.12 -5.05 -5.78
N SER A 116 -8.86 -5.21 -6.19
CA SER A 116 -8.30 -6.53 -6.46
C SER A 116 -8.19 -7.37 -5.21
N MET A 117 -7.77 -6.76 -4.09
CA MET A 117 -7.63 -7.46 -2.82
C MET A 117 -9.00 -7.92 -2.30
N ARG A 118 -10.02 -7.07 -2.40
CA ARG A 118 -11.36 -7.45 -2.00
C ARG A 118 -11.87 -8.64 -2.81
N ASN A 119 -11.52 -8.64 -4.10
CA ASN A 119 -11.93 -9.72 -4.99
C ASN A 119 -11.25 -11.04 -4.67
N ILE A 120 -9.92 -11.03 -4.52
CA ILE A 120 -9.19 -12.28 -4.29
C ILE A 120 -9.39 -12.83 -2.88
N MET A 121 -9.71 -11.96 -1.91
CA MET A 121 -9.97 -12.39 -0.53
C MET A 121 -11.42 -12.70 -0.29
N ASP A 122 -12.30 -12.45 -1.27
CA ASP A 122 -13.74 -12.62 -1.15
C ASP A 122 -14.32 -11.84 0.02
N ARG A 123 -13.76 -10.67 0.28
CA ARG A 123 -14.20 -9.77 1.35
C ARG A 123 -14.48 -8.38 0.79
N PRO A 124 -15.57 -8.22 0.03
CA PRO A 124 -15.88 -6.91 -0.56
C PRO A 124 -16.24 -5.85 0.47
N ASP A 125 -16.53 -6.25 1.68
CA ASP A 125 -16.90 -5.36 2.77
C ASP A 125 -15.71 -4.75 3.51
N LEU A 126 -14.49 -5.26 3.27
CA LEU A 126 -13.30 -4.81 3.99
C LEU A 126 -12.27 -4.21 3.04
N SER A 127 -11.73 -3.07 3.41
CA SER A 127 -10.63 -2.46 2.64
C SER A 127 -9.48 -3.43 2.53
N PHE A 128 -8.94 -3.55 1.32
CA PHE A 128 -7.82 -4.45 1.02
C PHE A 128 -8.06 -5.89 1.48
N GLY A 129 -9.35 -6.29 1.43
CA GLY A 129 -9.72 -7.66 1.76
C GLY A 129 -9.44 -8.05 3.19
N GLY A 130 -9.27 -7.07 4.08
CA GLY A 130 -8.98 -7.33 5.49
C GLY A 130 -7.51 -7.50 5.82
N LYS A 131 -6.61 -7.30 4.87
CA LYS A 131 -5.17 -7.39 5.12
C LYS A 131 -4.64 -6.15 5.83
N THR A 132 -3.56 -6.34 6.58
CA THR A 132 -2.87 -5.22 7.22
C THR A 132 -2.01 -4.53 6.19
N VAL A 133 -2.24 -3.23 5.98
CA VAL A 133 -1.51 -2.44 5.01
C VAL A 133 -0.96 -1.19 5.68
N VAL A 134 0.32 -0.92 5.44
CA VAL A 134 0.99 0.27 5.95
C VAL A 134 1.36 1.15 4.75
N PHE A 135 0.79 2.34 4.69
CA PHE A 135 1.10 3.32 3.66
C PHE A 135 2.06 4.36 4.22
N GLY A 136 3.10 4.65 3.49
CA GLY A 136 4.04 5.68 3.89
C GLY A 136 4.10 6.80 2.86
N GLY A 137 4.46 8.00 3.32
CA GLY A 137 4.62 9.13 2.43
C GLY A 137 4.77 10.42 3.20
N ASP A 138 5.05 11.49 2.45
CA ASP A 138 5.09 12.83 3.01
C ASP A 138 3.80 13.54 2.63
N PHE A 139 2.81 13.37 3.47
CA PHE A 139 1.47 13.91 3.19
C PHE A 139 1.40 15.42 3.34
N ARG A 140 2.42 16.04 3.90
CA ARG A 140 2.47 17.50 3.98
C ARG A 140 2.62 18.12 2.60
N GLN A 141 3.27 17.41 1.68
CA GLN A 141 3.43 17.90 0.31
C GLN A 141 2.14 17.83 -0.49
N VAL A 142 1.24 16.95 -0.10
CA VAL A 142 -0.01 16.72 -0.81
C VAL A 142 -1.16 17.54 -0.23
N LEU A 143 -1.26 17.58 1.10
CA LEU A 143 -2.41 18.17 1.77
C LEU A 143 -2.67 19.63 1.40
N PRO A 144 -1.66 20.52 1.30
CA PRO A 144 -1.95 21.90 0.95
C PRO A 144 -2.61 22.04 -0.43
N VAL A 145 -2.18 21.24 -1.39
CA VAL A 145 -2.74 21.23 -2.73
C VAL A 145 -4.18 20.73 -2.70
N VAL A 146 -4.40 19.65 -1.98
CA VAL A 146 -5.74 19.05 -1.87
C VAL A 146 -6.70 20.03 -1.21
N ARG A 147 -6.27 20.70 -0.15
CA ARG A 147 -7.14 21.63 0.54
C ARG A 147 -7.55 22.82 -0.33
N LYS A 148 -6.62 23.32 -1.12
CA LYS A 148 -6.96 24.40 -2.05
C LYS A 148 -7.99 23.94 -3.04
N GLY A 149 -7.83 22.76 -3.59
CA GLY A 149 -8.80 22.22 -4.51
C GLY A 149 -10.16 22.03 -3.88
N SER A 150 -10.20 21.55 -2.66
CA SER A 150 -11.46 21.28 -2.00
C SER A 150 -12.22 22.55 -1.65
N ARG A 151 -11.53 23.68 -1.48
CA ARG A 151 -12.18 24.93 -1.15
C ARG A 151 -12.58 25.73 -2.37
N ALA A 152 -11.98 25.42 -3.48
CA ALA A 152 -12.35 26.08 -4.71
C ALA A 152 -13.68 25.56 -5.22
#